data_5957e5d48aed9ce9bf62fe80d4c6b10b
#
_entry.id   5957e5d48aed9ce9bf62fe80d4c6b10b
#
_cell.length_a   1.000
_cell.length_b   1.000
_cell.length_c   1.000
_cell.angle_alpha   90.00
_cell.angle_beta   90.00
_cell.angle_gamma   90.00
#
_symmetry.space_group_name_H-M   'P 1'
#
loop_
_entity.id
_entity.type
_entity.pdbx_description
1 polymer ?
#
loop_
_entity_poly.entity_id
_entity_poly.type
_entity_poly.pdbx_seq_one_letter_code
_entity_poly.pdbx_strand_id
1 'polypeptide(L)'
;MKHYTRFRAYQLGEKGASFSISVDQYFVLIEARYNSVNKSHIIYEMGLSGVAHIDVLHITSWDEDHCKSTELEDIIKELKPSIIECPGYAPHTITGLRSLSIILNSGCKVVRVTPSVVQSQFFTRLVGRDLFFGPINIEKGTTSNNMSVIKLFRIGSFQVLSLGDCENPNIAKRLVEEEIITKEVDVLILAHHGADNGFTTTDFLKALNPRVAVCACDWDNMYSHPSDKVYSMLSNLGIKYYSTKAGDIIAQSVDKYNFKVSNYITNNEKKDSVETFTNKTYYTQD
;
A
#
# COMPACT_ATOMS: atom_id res chain seq x y z
N MET A 1 22.62 0.35 13.38
CA MET A 1 21.40 0.11 14.18
C MET A 1 20.51 -0.89 13.43
N LYS A 2 19.73 -1.72 14.13
CA LYS A 2 18.70 -2.53 13.48
C LYS A 2 17.48 -1.63 13.28
N HIS A 3 17.08 -1.37 12.04
CA HIS A 3 15.80 -0.74 11.77
C HIS A 3 14.70 -1.79 11.93
N TYR A 4 13.81 -1.56 12.87
CA TYR A 4 12.65 -2.41 13.03
C TYR A 4 11.59 -2.00 12.01
N THR A 5 11.49 -2.79 10.94
CA THR A 5 10.51 -2.55 9.87
C THR A 5 9.32 -3.47 10.07
N ARG A 6 8.12 -2.90 9.99
CA ARG A 6 6.88 -3.64 10.12
C ARG A 6 5.85 -3.12 9.11
N PHE A 7 5.21 -4.05 8.43
CA PHE A 7 4.06 -3.82 7.54
C PHE A 7 2.88 -4.63 8.06
N ARG A 8 1.70 -4.03 8.05
CA ARG A 8 0.45 -4.74 8.35
C ARG A 8 -0.60 -4.40 7.31
N ALA A 9 -1.24 -5.43 6.75
CA ALA A 9 -2.45 -5.32 5.97
C ALA A 9 -3.62 -5.68 6.89
N TYR A 10 -4.61 -4.80 6.97
CA TYR A 10 -5.73 -4.93 7.89
C TYR A 10 -6.93 -5.57 7.22
N GLN A 11 -7.56 -6.52 7.90
CA GLN A 11 -8.92 -6.93 7.60
C GLN A 11 -9.88 -5.77 7.92
N LEU A 12 -10.83 -5.49 7.03
CA LEU A 12 -11.83 -4.45 7.24
C LEU A 12 -13.22 -4.99 7.58
N GLY A 13 -13.50 -6.26 7.25
CA GLY A 13 -14.84 -6.84 7.33
C GLY A 13 -15.84 -6.23 6.34
N GLU A 14 -15.34 -5.44 5.41
CA GLU A 14 -16.07 -4.83 4.30
C GLU A 14 -15.11 -4.53 3.14
N LYS A 15 -15.65 -4.13 1.98
CA LYS A 15 -14.85 -3.72 0.82
C LYS A 15 -13.87 -2.59 1.18
N GLY A 16 -12.64 -2.73 0.74
CA GLY A 16 -11.61 -1.68 0.81
C GLY A 16 -10.23 -2.19 1.19
N ALA A 17 -9.31 -1.24 1.32
CA ALA A 17 -7.92 -1.49 1.65
C ALA A 17 -7.44 -0.61 2.79
N SER A 18 -6.64 -1.16 3.70
CA SER A 18 -5.96 -0.41 4.75
C SER A 18 -4.67 -1.12 5.09
N PHE A 19 -3.56 -0.36 5.15
CA PHE A 19 -2.25 -0.92 5.51
C PHE A 19 -1.49 0.07 6.37
N SER A 20 -0.49 -0.43 7.11
CA SER A 20 0.50 0.44 7.74
C SER A 20 1.92 -0.05 7.46
N ILE A 21 2.84 0.89 7.43
CA ILE A 21 4.28 0.64 7.44
C ILE A 21 4.88 1.44 8.57
N SER A 22 5.68 0.80 9.41
CA SER A 22 6.48 1.50 10.41
C SER A 22 7.94 1.11 10.30
N VAL A 23 8.82 2.08 10.52
CA VAL A 23 10.26 1.88 10.63
C VAL A 23 10.73 2.67 11.84
N ASP A 24 11.12 1.94 12.89
CA ASP A 24 11.42 2.53 14.19
C ASP A 24 10.26 3.40 14.70
N GLN A 25 10.46 4.72 14.85
CA GLN A 25 9.43 5.68 15.28
C GLN A 25 8.75 6.43 14.11
N TYR A 26 8.91 5.99 12.88
CA TYR A 26 8.23 6.56 11.71
C TYR A 26 7.06 5.66 11.32
N PHE A 27 5.86 6.24 11.19
CA PHE A 27 4.62 5.51 10.94
C PHE A 27 3.84 6.09 9.76
N VAL A 28 3.55 5.25 8.79
CA VAL A 28 2.71 5.55 7.61
C VAL A 28 1.45 4.72 7.67
N LEU A 29 0.29 5.36 7.55
CA LEU A 29 -0.97 4.70 7.26
C LEU A 29 -1.24 4.83 5.76
N ILE A 30 -1.56 3.71 5.11
CA ILE A 30 -1.88 3.65 3.68
C ILE A 30 -3.37 3.38 3.55
N GLU A 31 -4.05 4.20 2.79
CA GLU A 31 -5.49 4.34 2.61
C GLU A 31 -6.23 4.88 3.83
N ALA A 32 -7.27 5.66 3.55
CA ALA A 32 -8.07 6.30 4.59
C ALA A 32 -9.29 5.43 4.96
N ARG A 33 -9.00 4.20 5.42
CA ARG A 33 -9.98 3.24 5.93
C ARG A 33 -9.67 2.93 7.40
N TYR A 34 -10.62 3.31 8.26
CA TYR A 34 -10.47 3.30 9.72
C TYR A 34 -11.82 3.04 10.38
N ASN A 35 -12.22 1.77 10.43
CA ASN A 35 -13.51 1.34 10.94
C ASN A 35 -13.38 0.58 12.28
N SER A 36 -14.49 0.09 12.81
CA SER A 36 -14.52 -0.62 14.08
C SER A 36 -13.68 -1.91 14.10
N VAL A 37 -13.39 -2.50 12.94
CA VAL A 37 -12.61 -3.75 12.84
C VAL A 37 -11.11 -3.48 12.94
N ASN A 38 -10.59 -2.48 12.21
CA ASN A 38 -9.15 -2.24 12.15
C ASN A 38 -8.63 -1.15 13.11
N LYS A 39 -9.50 -0.32 13.66
CA LYS A 39 -9.14 0.82 14.53
C LYS A 39 -8.22 0.44 15.69
N SER A 40 -8.60 -0.56 16.47
CA SER A 40 -7.78 -1.02 17.61
C SER A 40 -6.43 -1.59 17.17
N HIS A 41 -6.38 -2.21 16.00
CA HIS A 41 -5.15 -2.78 15.44
C HIS A 41 -4.19 -1.69 14.96
N ILE A 42 -4.69 -0.62 14.34
CA ILE A 42 -3.86 0.54 13.95
C ILE A 42 -3.28 1.22 15.18
N ILE A 43 -4.10 1.46 16.22
CA ILE A 43 -3.64 2.03 17.49
C ILE A 43 -2.58 1.14 18.15
N TYR A 44 -2.77 -0.19 18.10
CA TYR A 44 -1.79 -1.15 18.62
C TYR A 44 -0.45 -1.06 17.87
N GLU A 45 -0.46 -0.99 16.52
CA GLU A 45 0.75 -0.85 15.72
C GLU A 45 1.48 0.48 16.02
N MET A 46 0.73 1.59 16.18
CA MET A 46 1.30 2.87 16.61
C MET A 46 1.98 2.76 17.97
N GLY A 47 1.34 2.06 18.93
CA GLY A 47 1.92 1.78 20.25
C GLY A 47 3.21 0.97 20.18
N LEU A 48 3.28 -0.03 19.31
CA LEU A 48 4.51 -0.81 19.08
C LEU A 48 5.65 0.04 18.51
N SER A 49 5.32 1.03 17.68
CA SER A 49 6.29 1.97 17.11
C SER A 49 6.63 3.13 18.07
N GLY A 50 5.94 3.24 19.20
CA GLY A 50 6.16 4.30 20.19
C GLY A 50 5.73 5.69 19.72
N VAL A 51 4.77 5.78 18.78
CA VAL A 51 4.29 7.05 18.22
C VAL A 51 2.88 7.39 18.73
N ALA A 52 2.64 8.69 18.97
CA ALA A 52 1.34 9.22 19.39
C ALA A 52 0.50 9.77 18.23
N HIS A 53 1.11 9.95 17.06
CA HIS A 53 0.48 10.42 15.83
C HIS A 53 1.13 9.73 14.63
N ILE A 54 0.47 9.73 13.48
CA ILE A 54 1.04 9.18 12.26
C ILE A 54 1.83 10.27 11.50
N ASP A 55 2.98 9.88 10.91
CA ASP A 55 3.79 10.82 10.14
C ASP A 55 3.16 11.10 8.79
N VAL A 56 2.68 10.05 8.12
CA VAL A 56 2.07 10.17 6.80
C VAL A 56 0.78 9.36 6.72
N LEU A 57 -0.28 10.01 6.22
CA LEU A 57 -1.44 9.34 5.64
C LEU A 57 -1.25 9.34 4.12
N HIS A 58 -1.09 8.17 3.52
CA HIS A 58 -0.93 7.98 2.08
C HIS A 58 -2.20 7.43 1.46
N ILE A 59 -2.85 8.18 0.55
CA ILE A 59 -4.09 7.81 -0.12
C ILE A 59 -3.80 7.61 -1.61
N THR A 60 -4.14 6.44 -2.15
CA THR A 60 -3.86 6.11 -3.55
C THR A 60 -4.96 6.53 -4.51
N SER A 61 -6.21 6.51 -4.08
CA SER A 61 -7.41 6.81 -4.87
C SER A 61 -8.43 7.61 -4.07
N TRP A 62 -9.33 8.33 -4.77
CA TRP A 62 -10.49 8.99 -4.17
C TRP A 62 -11.70 8.07 -4.00
N ASP A 63 -11.62 6.84 -4.48
CA ASP A 63 -12.72 5.89 -4.39
C ASP A 63 -12.97 5.47 -2.93
N GLU A 64 -14.21 5.19 -2.59
CA GLU A 64 -14.65 5.02 -1.20
C GLU A 64 -13.97 3.85 -0.48
N ASP A 65 -13.57 2.83 -1.21
CA ASP A 65 -12.83 1.69 -0.69
C ASP A 65 -11.35 1.99 -0.36
N HIS A 66 -10.86 3.16 -0.77
CA HIS A 66 -9.53 3.70 -0.42
C HIS A 66 -9.63 4.93 0.48
N CYS A 67 -10.66 5.76 0.29
CA CYS A 67 -10.80 7.03 0.99
C CYS A 67 -12.27 7.30 1.38
N LYS A 68 -12.71 6.72 2.48
CA LYS A 68 -14.06 6.94 3.01
C LYS A 68 -14.10 8.19 3.86
N SER A 69 -14.88 9.19 3.45
CA SER A 69 -14.83 10.54 4.02
C SER A 69 -15.08 10.59 5.54
N THR A 70 -15.97 9.75 6.06
CA THR A 70 -16.24 9.68 7.52
C THR A 70 -15.08 9.09 8.30
N GLU A 71 -14.45 8.04 7.76
CA GLU A 71 -13.28 7.41 8.37
C GLU A 71 -12.04 8.32 8.28
N LEU A 72 -11.92 9.11 7.20
CA LEU A 72 -10.88 10.13 7.05
C LEU A 72 -10.99 11.23 8.11
N GLU A 73 -12.22 11.69 8.43
CA GLU A 73 -12.46 12.65 9.52
C GLU A 73 -11.94 12.10 10.86
N ASP A 74 -12.22 10.82 11.16
CA ASP A 74 -11.75 10.16 12.38
C ASP A 74 -10.22 10.01 12.39
N ILE A 75 -9.59 9.62 11.27
CA ILE A 75 -8.13 9.55 11.14
C ILE A 75 -7.49 10.90 11.45
N ILE A 76 -7.96 11.98 10.85
CA ILE A 76 -7.40 13.32 11.06
C ILE A 76 -7.53 13.74 12.52
N LYS A 77 -8.68 13.49 13.13
CA LYS A 77 -8.97 13.87 14.52
C LYS A 77 -8.18 13.04 15.54
N GLU A 78 -8.14 11.72 15.35
CA GLU A 78 -7.61 10.79 16.36
C GLU A 78 -6.13 10.47 16.12
N LEU A 79 -5.71 10.24 14.88
CA LEU A 79 -4.35 9.82 14.54
C LEU A 79 -3.44 10.99 14.12
N LYS A 80 -3.99 12.16 13.84
CA LYS A 80 -3.31 13.44 13.62
C LYS A 80 -2.13 13.35 12.64
N PRO A 81 -2.35 13.02 11.36
CA PRO A 81 -1.29 12.90 10.39
C PRO A 81 -0.51 14.22 10.23
N SER A 82 0.83 14.13 10.22
CA SER A 82 1.68 15.29 9.95
C SER A 82 1.62 15.68 8.48
N ILE A 83 1.57 14.69 7.60
CA ILE A 83 1.51 14.86 6.15
C ILE A 83 0.38 14.00 5.60
N ILE A 84 -0.41 14.55 4.68
CA ILE A 84 -1.37 13.79 3.88
C ILE A 84 -0.91 13.81 2.43
N GLU A 85 -0.55 12.64 1.90
CA GLU A 85 -0.28 12.41 0.48
C GLU A 85 -1.56 11.90 -0.17
N CYS A 86 -2.02 12.57 -1.22
CA CYS A 86 -3.27 12.22 -1.88
C CYS A 86 -3.19 12.39 -3.39
N PRO A 87 -4.11 11.80 -4.18
CA PRO A 87 -4.11 11.93 -5.63
C PRO A 87 -4.15 13.39 -6.09
N GLY A 88 -3.37 13.70 -7.12
CA GLY A 88 -3.27 15.05 -7.71
C GLY A 88 -4.46 15.42 -8.59
N TYR A 89 -5.24 14.47 -9.07
CA TYR A 89 -6.43 14.73 -9.88
C TYR A 89 -7.63 15.16 -9.03
N ALA A 90 -8.60 15.84 -9.66
CA ALA A 90 -9.84 16.22 -9.01
C ALA A 90 -10.75 14.99 -8.85
N PRO A 91 -11.33 14.76 -7.66
CA PRO A 91 -12.31 13.68 -7.48
C PRO A 91 -13.54 13.88 -8.37
N HIS A 92 -14.13 12.79 -8.84
CA HIS A 92 -15.33 12.80 -9.68
C HIS A 92 -16.60 12.40 -8.93
N THR A 93 -16.46 11.87 -7.70
CA THR A 93 -17.56 11.44 -6.84
C THR A 93 -17.84 12.45 -5.73
N ILE A 94 -19.06 12.47 -5.21
CA ILE A 94 -19.43 13.33 -4.06
C ILE A 94 -18.57 12.98 -2.84
N THR A 95 -18.35 11.68 -2.57
CA THR A 95 -17.52 11.21 -1.46
C THR A 95 -16.08 11.69 -1.62
N GLY A 96 -15.49 11.56 -2.81
CA GLY A 96 -14.14 12.03 -3.09
C GLY A 96 -14.01 13.56 -2.96
N LEU A 97 -14.98 14.33 -3.45
CA LEU A 97 -15.01 15.80 -3.28
C LEU A 97 -15.08 16.19 -1.80
N ARG A 98 -15.89 15.49 -1.01
CA ARG A 98 -15.95 15.68 0.45
C ARG A 98 -14.60 15.35 1.09
N SER A 99 -13.99 14.24 0.74
CA SER A 99 -12.67 13.84 1.26
C SER A 99 -11.59 14.88 0.94
N LEU A 100 -11.56 15.39 -0.29
CA LEU A 100 -10.64 16.47 -0.66
C LEU A 100 -10.87 17.74 0.17
N SER A 101 -12.15 18.13 0.37
CA SER A 101 -12.49 19.28 1.23
C SER A 101 -12.03 19.10 2.66
N ILE A 102 -12.22 17.91 3.24
CA ILE A 102 -11.76 17.57 4.60
C ILE A 102 -10.23 17.71 4.68
N ILE A 103 -9.50 17.15 3.72
CA ILE A 103 -8.02 17.22 3.66
C ILE A 103 -7.54 18.68 3.59
N LEU A 104 -8.11 19.49 2.71
CA LEU A 104 -7.70 20.89 2.53
C LEU A 104 -7.97 21.75 3.77
N ASN A 105 -8.96 21.38 4.60
CA ASN A 105 -9.32 22.08 5.83
C ASN A 105 -8.69 21.43 7.09
N SER A 106 -7.89 20.37 6.96
CA SER A 106 -7.34 19.62 8.11
C SER A 106 -6.25 20.34 8.89
N GLY A 107 -5.62 21.35 8.29
CA GLY A 107 -4.40 21.99 8.84
C GLY A 107 -3.12 21.14 8.67
N CYS A 108 -3.21 19.92 8.12
CA CYS A 108 -2.05 19.08 7.84
C CYS A 108 -1.27 19.60 6.62
N LYS A 109 0.01 19.23 6.52
CA LYS A 109 0.76 19.42 5.27
C LYS A 109 0.20 18.50 4.19
N VAL A 110 -0.28 19.04 3.08
CA VAL A 110 -0.88 18.27 1.98
C VAL A 110 0.09 18.18 0.80
N VAL A 111 0.32 16.97 0.33
CA VAL A 111 1.08 16.66 -0.89
C VAL A 111 0.13 16.05 -1.91
N ARG A 112 -0.28 16.82 -2.90
CA ARG A 112 -1.05 16.32 -4.02
C ARG A 112 -0.09 15.70 -5.04
N VAL A 113 -0.14 14.38 -5.18
CA VAL A 113 0.78 13.64 -6.05
C VAL A 113 0.30 13.74 -7.50
N THR A 114 0.98 14.62 -8.24
CA THR A 114 0.75 14.85 -9.67
C THR A 114 1.88 14.23 -10.49
N PRO A 115 1.75 14.07 -11.82
CA PRO A 115 2.85 13.63 -12.68
C PRO A 115 4.12 14.49 -12.54
N SER A 116 3.98 15.79 -12.28
CA SER A 116 5.14 16.68 -12.05
C SER A 116 5.85 16.38 -10.73
N VAL A 117 5.12 16.01 -9.68
CA VAL A 117 5.72 15.56 -8.40
C VAL A 117 6.50 14.26 -8.62
N VAL A 118 5.92 13.31 -9.36
CA VAL A 118 6.61 12.06 -9.72
C VAL A 118 7.89 12.35 -10.49
N GLN A 119 7.82 13.20 -11.53
CA GLN A 119 9.00 13.56 -12.34
C GLN A 119 10.09 14.25 -11.51
N SER A 120 9.74 15.15 -10.60
CA SER A 120 10.73 15.87 -9.79
C SER A 120 11.59 14.93 -8.94
N GLN A 121 11.05 13.80 -8.53
CA GLN A 121 11.79 12.79 -7.76
C GLN A 121 12.80 11.98 -8.62
N PHE A 122 12.61 11.90 -9.94
CA PHE A 122 13.57 11.24 -10.82
C PHE A 122 14.97 11.88 -10.76
N PHE A 123 15.02 13.18 -10.54
CA PHE A 123 16.30 13.93 -10.45
C PHE A 123 16.96 13.82 -9.06
N THR A 124 16.21 13.36 -8.04
CA THR A 124 16.67 13.30 -6.66
C THR A 124 16.45 11.92 -6.03
N ARG A 125 16.58 10.85 -6.81
CA ARG A 125 16.43 9.46 -6.34
C ARG A 125 17.51 9.11 -5.32
N LEU A 126 17.32 9.57 -4.09
CA LEU A 126 18.23 9.25 -3.00
C LEU A 126 17.98 7.83 -2.50
N VAL A 127 19.05 7.12 -2.18
CA VAL A 127 18.97 5.81 -1.54
C VAL A 127 18.24 5.94 -0.20
N GLY A 128 17.37 4.97 0.11
CA GLY A 128 16.64 4.92 1.38
C GLY A 128 15.47 5.89 1.50
N ARG A 129 15.03 6.57 0.43
CA ARG A 129 13.82 7.40 0.43
C ARG A 129 12.70 6.76 -0.36
N ASP A 130 11.48 6.93 0.14
CA ASP A 130 10.26 6.55 -0.58
C ASP A 130 10.17 7.27 -1.93
N LEU A 131 9.66 6.57 -2.95
CA LEU A 131 9.56 7.09 -4.30
C LEU A 131 8.15 6.90 -4.86
N PHE A 132 7.62 7.95 -5.50
CA PHE A 132 6.42 7.84 -6.33
C PHE A 132 6.80 7.39 -7.74
N PHE A 133 6.00 6.47 -8.29
CA PHE A 133 6.11 5.98 -9.67
C PHE A 133 4.85 6.27 -10.50
N GLY A 134 3.79 6.72 -9.87
CA GLY A 134 2.54 7.15 -10.48
C GLY A 134 1.83 8.22 -9.63
N PRO A 135 0.90 8.97 -10.23
CA PRO A 135 0.44 8.84 -11.62
C PRO A 135 1.48 9.31 -12.64
N ILE A 136 1.49 8.64 -13.79
CA ILE A 136 2.29 9.03 -14.95
C ILE A 136 1.44 9.99 -15.82
N ASN A 137 2.04 10.71 -16.78
CA ASN A 137 1.29 11.54 -17.72
C ASN A 137 0.11 10.78 -18.31
N ILE A 138 -1.10 11.30 -18.04
CA ILE A 138 -2.34 10.61 -18.30
C ILE A 138 -2.91 11.17 -19.57
N GLU A 139 -3.24 10.29 -20.52
CA GLU A 139 -3.98 10.65 -21.70
C GLU A 139 -5.39 11.15 -21.32
N LYS A 140 -5.92 12.09 -22.10
CA LYS A 140 -7.27 12.61 -21.92
C LYS A 140 -8.28 11.44 -21.96
N GLY A 141 -9.07 11.26 -20.90
CA GLY A 141 -10.05 10.17 -20.79
C GLY A 141 -9.58 8.96 -19.98
N THR A 142 -8.44 9.03 -19.29
CA THR A 142 -7.99 8.00 -18.37
C THR A 142 -8.95 7.85 -17.18
N THR A 143 -9.20 6.60 -16.74
CA THR A 143 -10.04 6.30 -15.57
C THR A 143 -9.39 6.77 -14.28
N SER A 144 -10.18 6.98 -13.21
CA SER A 144 -9.67 7.30 -11.86
C SER A 144 -8.67 6.26 -11.38
N ASN A 145 -8.92 4.97 -11.66
CA ASN A 145 -8.06 3.87 -11.28
C ASN A 145 -6.63 4.04 -11.83
N ASN A 146 -6.50 4.39 -13.10
CA ASN A 146 -5.19 4.63 -13.73
C ASN A 146 -4.50 5.92 -13.27
N MET A 147 -5.18 6.74 -12.49
CA MET A 147 -4.63 7.93 -11.83
C MET A 147 -4.21 7.64 -10.37
N SER A 148 -4.30 6.40 -9.92
CA SER A 148 -3.86 5.99 -8.58
C SER A 148 -2.41 6.35 -8.32
N VAL A 149 -2.12 6.70 -7.07
CA VAL A 149 -0.76 6.99 -6.64
C VAL A 149 0.00 5.68 -6.46
N ILE A 150 1.07 5.49 -7.23
CA ILE A 150 1.98 4.35 -7.09
C ILE A 150 3.18 4.79 -6.27
N LYS A 151 3.44 4.08 -5.16
CA LYS A 151 4.55 4.43 -4.26
C LYS A 151 5.32 3.19 -3.83
N LEU A 152 6.65 3.28 -3.90
CA LEU A 152 7.57 2.34 -3.29
C LEU A 152 8.04 2.90 -1.95
N PHE A 153 7.72 2.22 -0.87
CA PHE A 153 8.20 2.49 0.48
C PHE A 153 9.54 1.78 0.64
N ARG A 154 10.62 2.57 0.74
CA ARG A 154 12.02 2.11 0.70
C ARG A 154 12.75 2.25 2.02
N ILE A 155 12.15 2.95 2.98
CA ILE A 155 12.73 3.11 4.30
C ILE A 155 12.58 1.80 5.08
N GLY A 156 13.70 1.24 5.56
CA GLY A 156 13.68 0.03 6.37
C GLY A 156 14.37 -1.18 5.77
N SER A 157 14.14 -2.36 6.35
CA SER A 157 14.85 -3.59 5.99
C SER A 157 14.22 -4.36 4.82
N PHE A 158 12.96 -4.12 4.48
CA PHE A 158 12.31 -4.67 3.30
C PHE A 158 11.42 -3.59 2.66
N GLN A 159 11.17 -3.70 1.36
CA GLN A 159 10.50 -2.69 0.56
C GLN A 159 9.10 -3.12 0.16
N VAL A 160 8.15 -2.17 0.23
CA VAL A 160 6.74 -2.41 -0.08
C VAL A 160 6.32 -1.53 -1.26
N LEU A 161 5.78 -2.14 -2.31
CA LEU A 161 5.21 -1.43 -3.46
C LEU A 161 3.69 -1.40 -3.35
N SER A 162 3.11 -0.20 -3.29
CA SER A 162 1.67 0.02 -3.43
C SER A 162 1.36 0.49 -4.84
N LEU A 163 0.40 -0.15 -5.49
CA LEU A 163 -0.02 0.11 -6.86
C LEU A 163 -1.37 0.83 -6.96
N GLY A 164 -2.08 0.97 -5.81
CA GLY A 164 -3.48 1.43 -5.82
C GLY A 164 -4.34 0.58 -6.74
N ASP A 165 -5.28 1.20 -7.41
CA ASP A 165 -6.22 0.53 -8.31
C ASP A 165 -5.82 0.58 -9.80
N CYS A 166 -4.53 0.76 -10.09
CA CYS A 166 -4.06 0.76 -11.47
C CYS A 166 -4.49 -0.48 -12.24
N GLU A 167 -4.99 -0.28 -13.46
CA GLU A 167 -5.50 -1.34 -14.33
C GLU A 167 -4.95 -1.29 -15.76
N ASN A 168 -4.24 -0.21 -16.15
CA ASN A 168 -3.71 -0.08 -17.50
C ASN A 168 -2.40 -0.86 -17.68
N PRO A 169 -2.35 -1.84 -18.62
CA PRO A 169 -1.15 -2.64 -18.88
C PRO A 169 0.08 -1.82 -19.28
N ASN A 170 -0.09 -0.64 -19.88
CA ASN A 170 1.03 0.21 -20.25
C ASN A 170 1.71 0.83 -19.04
N ILE A 171 0.97 1.07 -17.95
CA ILE A 171 1.57 1.49 -16.67
C ILE A 171 2.44 0.35 -16.13
N ALA A 172 1.93 -0.88 -16.12
CA ALA A 172 2.70 -2.05 -15.68
C ALA A 172 3.99 -2.23 -16.51
N LYS A 173 3.93 -2.09 -17.83
CA LYS A 173 5.12 -2.13 -18.71
C LYS A 173 6.17 -1.09 -18.33
N ARG A 174 5.75 0.16 -18.08
CA ARG A 174 6.69 1.22 -17.68
C ARG A 174 7.30 0.97 -16.31
N LEU A 175 6.55 0.38 -15.38
CA LEU A 175 7.10 0.05 -14.06
C LEU A 175 8.21 -1.00 -14.13
N VAL A 176 8.12 -2.00 -15.01
CA VAL A 176 9.17 -3.01 -15.15
C VAL A 176 10.42 -2.50 -15.85
N GLU A 177 10.37 -1.35 -16.52
CA GLU A 177 11.56 -0.66 -17.05
C GLU A 177 12.37 0.03 -15.95
N GLU A 178 11.77 0.20 -14.75
CA GLU A 178 12.43 0.82 -13.61
C GLU A 178 13.24 -0.19 -12.80
N GLU A 179 14.56 -0.16 -12.91
CA GLU A 179 15.45 -1.07 -12.19
C GLU A 179 15.22 -1.10 -10.67
N ILE A 180 14.87 0.06 -10.07
CA ILE A 180 14.58 0.15 -8.65
C ILE A 180 13.41 -0.77 -8.30
N ILE A 181 12.32 -0.72 -9.07
CA ILE A 181 11.13 -1.56 -8.84
C ILE A 181 11.48 -3.05 -8.99
N THR A 182 12.15 -3.42 -10.07
CA THR A 182 12.46 -4.83 -10.33
C THR A 182 13.47 -5.42 -9.34
N LYS A 183 14.41 -4.61 -8.84
CA LYS A 183 15.47 -5.06 -7.93
C LYS A 183 15.07 -5.02 -6.45
N GLU A 184 14.12 -4.17 -6.05
CA GLU A 184 13.95 -3.85 -4.63
C GLU A 184 12.64 -4.37 -4.02
N VAL A 185 11.57 -4.57 -4.78
CA VAL A 185 10.26 -4.92 -4.21
C VAL A 185 10.26 -6.28 -3.54
N ASP A 186 10.08 -6.29 -2.22
CA ASP A 186 9.91 -7.51 -1.42
C ASP A 186 8.44 -7.85 -1.24
N VAL A 187 7.61 -6.87 -0.87
CA VAL A 187 6.16 -7.02 -0.66
C VAL A 187 5.43 -6.21 -1.71
N LEU A 188 4.58 -6.88 -2.47
CA LEU A 188 3.72 -6.27 -3.49
C LEU A 188 2.28 -6.21 -2.99
N ILE A 189 1.73 -5.01 -2.80
CA ILE A 189 0.29 -4.82 -2.67
C ILE A 189 -0.29 -4.90 -4.08
N LEU A 190 -1.13 -5.91 -4.33
CA LEU A 190 -1.69 -6.15 -5.65
C LEU A 190 -2.56 -5.00 -6.14
N ALA A 191 -2.37 -4.61 -7.39
CA ALA A 191 -3.19 -3.60 -8.03
C ALA A 191 -4.66 -4.01 -8.06
N HIS A 192 -5.54 -3.05 -7.78
CA HIS A 192 -7.00 -3.20 -7.86
C HIS A 192 -7.49 -4.52 -7.20
N HIS A 193 -7.05 -4.73 -5.96
CA HIS A 193 -7.40 -5.91 -5.15
C HIS A 193 -7.13 -7.26 -5.83
N GLY A 194 -6.20 -7.31 -6.79
CA GLY A 194 -5.92 -8.53 -7.57
C GLY A 194 -6.92 -8.83 -8.68
N ALA A 195 -7.53 -7.81 -9.28
CA ALA A 195 -8.42 -7.94 -10.43
C ALA A 195 -7.69 -8.46 -11.67
N ASP A 196 -8.39 -9.25 -12.49
CA ASP A 196 -7.93 -9.64 -13.85
C ASP A 196 -8.32 -8.54 -14.86
N ASN A 197 -7.58 -7.46 -14.86
CA ASN A 197 -7.78 -6.30 -15.74
C ASN A 197 -6.62 -6.10 -16.75
N GLY A 198 -5.67 -7.04 -16.79
CA GLY A 198 -4.51 -6.99 -17.68
C GLY A 198 -3.31 -6.22 -17.11
N PHE A 199 -3.40 -5.60 -15.94
CA PHE A 199 -2.27 -4.95 -15.26
C PHE A 199 -1.32 -6.00 -14.67
N THR A 200 -1.85 -6.89 -13.82
CA THR A 200 -1.08 -7.96 -13.19
C THR A 200 -0.93 -9.12 -14.19
N THR A 201 0.20 -9.18 -14.88
CA THR A 201 0.53 -10.23 -15.86
C THR A 201 1.67 -11.10 -15.34
N THR A 202 1.83 -12.28 -15.96
CA THR A 202 2.96 -13.18 -15.68
C THR A 202 4.30 -12.47 -15.89
N ASP A 203 4.43 -11.67 -16.95
CA ASP A 203 5.69 -10.96 -17.26
C ASP A 203 5.96 -9.85 -16.25
N PHE A 204 4.92 -9.11 -15.82
CA PHE A 204 5.03 -8.13 -14.74
C PHE A 204 5.50 -8.79 -13.44
N LEU A 205 4.86 -9.88 -13.04
CA LEU A 205 5.22 -10.62 -11.81
C LEU A 205 6.62 -11.23 -11.88
N LYS A 206 7.02 -11.78 -13.04
CA LYS A 206 8.39 -12.28 -13.25
C LYS A 206 9.44 -11.17 -13.14
N ALA A 207 9.18 -10.01 -13.74
CA ALA A 207 10.09 -8.88 -13.70
C ALA A 207 10.26 -8.32 -12.28
N LEU A 208 9.15 -8.15 -11.55
CA LEU A 208 9.19 -7.71 -10.16
C LEU A 208 9.75 -8.78 -9.23
N ASN A 209 9.38 -10.04 -9.45
CA ASN A 209 9.74 -11.17 -8.60
C ASN A 209 9.64 -10.86 -7.09
N PRO A 210 8.49 -10.37 -6.58
CA PRO A 210 8.35 -10.04 -5.18
C PRO A 210 8.45 -11.31 -4.31
N ARG A 211 8.87 -11.18 -3.06
CA ARG A 211 8.87 -12.31 -2.11
C ARG A 211 7.45 -12.68 -1.71
N VAL A 212 6.62 -11.64 -1.57
CA VAL A 212 5.24 -11.77 -1.09
C VAL A 212 4.33 -10.86 -1.89
N ALA A 213 3.15 -11.37 -2.26
CA ALA A 213 2.04 -10.59 -2.78
C ALA A 213 0.91 -10.54 -1.75
N VAL A 214 0.36 -9.34 -1.53
CA VAL A 214 -0.72 -9.11 -0.57
C VAL A 214 -1.94 -8.54 -1.29
N CYS A 215 -3.10 -9.14 -1.05
CA CYS A 215 -4.38 -8.69 -1.55
C CYS A 215 -5.25 -8.18 -0.38
N ALA A 216 -5.64 -6.91 -0.42
CA ALA A 216 -6.70 -6.43 0.45
C ALA A 216 -8.04 -6.77 -0.19
N CYS A 217 -8.82 -7.63 0.45
CA CYS A 217 -10.15 -7.99 -0.02
C CYS A 217 -10.97 -8.55 1.14
N ASP A 218 -12.28 -8.44 1.03
CA ASP A 218 -13.21 -9.02 1.98
C ASP A 218 -13.65 -10.42 1.56
N TRP A 219 -14.21 -11.17 2.50
CA TRP A 219 -14.70 -12.53 2.28
C TRP A 219 -15.84 -12.55 1.26
N ASP A 220 -16.81 -11.66 1.41
CA ASP A 220 -17.99 -11.55 0.56
C ASP A 220 -17.80 -10.59 -0.63
N ASN A 221 -16.55 -10.47 -1.16
CA ASN A 221 -16.35 -9.57 -2.27
C ASN A 221 -17.03 -10.09 -3.55
N MET A 222 -18.00 -9.34 -4.02
CA MET A 222 -18.80 -9.66 -5.22
C MET A 222 -17.98 -9.76 -6.51
N TYR A 223 -16.73 -9.30 -6.49
CA TYR A 223 -15.82 -9.32 -7.64
C TYR A 223 -14.91 -10.55 -7.66
N SER A 224 -15.00 -11.42 -6.66
CA SER A 224 -14.15 -12.62 -6.52
C SER A 224 -12.65 -12.30 -6.53
N HIS A 225 -12.25 -11.19 -5.87
CA HIS A 225 -10.83 -10.83 -5.76
C HIS A 225 -10.10 -11.65 -4.70
N PRO A 226 -8.80 -11.99 -4.93
CA PRO A 226 -8.14 -11.86 -6.23
C PRO A 226 -8.77 -12.82 -7.22
N SER A 227 -8.72 -12.49 -8.51
CA SER A 227 -9.20 -13.40 -9.54
C SER A 227 -8.40 -14.72 -9.54
N ASP A 228 -9.05 -15.82 -9.92
CA ASP A 228 -8.39 -17.13 -10.03
C ASP A 228 -7.18 -17.09 -10.97
N LYS A 229 -7.24 -16.25 -12.00
CA LYS A 229 -6.14 -16.08 -12.94
C LYS A 229 -4.92 -15.42 -12.29
N VAL A 230 -5.10 -14.34 -11.50
CA VAL A 230 -4.01 -13.70 -10.76
C VAL A 230 -3.44 -14.65 -9.71
N TYR A 231 -4.30 -15.36 -8.99
CA TYR A 231 -3.88 -16.38 -8.04
C TYR A 231 -3.03 -17.48 -8.72
N SER A 232 -3.50 -18.00 -9.87
CA SER A 232 -2.77 -19.03 -10.62
C SER A 232 -1.42 -18.54 -11.12
N MET A 233 -1.32 -17.28 -11.59
CA MET A 233 -0.04 -16.70 -12.01
C MET A 233 0.96 -16.61 -10.84
N LEU A 234 0.52 -16.16 -9.66
CA LEU A 234 1.36 -16.09 -8.46
C LEU A 234 1.85 -17.48 -8.05
N SER A 235 0.94 -18.45 -7.98
CA SER A 235 1.24 -19.84 -7.64
C SER A 235 2.25 -20.48 -8.60
N ASN A 236 2.03 -20.32 -9.92
CA ASN A 236 2.93 -20.86 -10.95
C ASN A 236 4.33 -20.26 -10.91
N LEU A 237 4.47 -19.04 -10.41
CA LEU A 237 5.76 -18.37 -10.24
C LEU A 237 6.40 -18.62 -8.87
N GLY A 238 5.74 -19.35 -7.98
CA GLY A 238 6.21 -19.59 -6.62
C GLY A 238 6.20 -18.34 -5.75
N ILE A 239 5.46 -17.29 -6.14
CA ILE A 239 5.31 -16.07 -5.35
C ILE A 239 4.30 -16.35 -4.24
N LYS A 240 4.70 -16.15 -3.00
CA LYS A 240 3.84 -16.36 -1.86
C LYS A 240 2.73 -15.32 -1.82
N TYR A 241 1.50 -15.76 -1.64
CA TYR A 241 0.31 -14.93 -1.66
C TYR A 241 -0.43 -14.97 -0.31
N TYR A 242 -0.89 -13.82 0.14
CA TYR A 242 -1.74 -13.66 1.32
C TYR A 242 -2.89 -12.71 1.04
N SER A 243 -4.02 -12.89 1.73
CA SER A 243 -5.19 -12.01 1.63
C SER A 243 -5.76 -11.64 2.99
N THR A 244 -6.36 -10.46 3.09
CA THR A 244 -7.03 -10.00 4.30
C THR A 244 -8.44 -10.58 4.51
N LYS A 245 -8.87 -11.54 3.70
CA LYS A 245 -10.21 -12.16 3.78
C LYS A 245 -10.57 -12.64 5.19
N ALA A 246 -9.65 -13.34 5.84
CA ALA A 246 -9.94 -14.03 7.09
C ALA A 246 -9.25 -13.38 8.30
N GLY A 247 -8.36 -12.44 8.09
CA GLY A 247 -7.60 -11.77 9.13
C GLY A 247 -6.46 -10.93 8.57
N ASP A 248 -5.70 -10.35 9.46
CA ASP A 248 -4.59 -9.46 9.13
C ASP A 248 -3.36 -10.23 8.65
N ILE A 249 -2.53 -9.54 7.88
CA ILE A 249 -1.22 -10.03 7.43
C ILE A 249 -0.16 -9.11 8.00
N ILE A 250 0.85 -9.68 8.66
CA ILE A 250 1.92 -8.90 9.28
C ILE A 250 3.26 -9.37 8.75
N ALA A 251 3.96 -8.49 8.03
CA ALA A 251 5.37 -8.66 7.70
C ALA A 251 6.23 -7.87 8.68
N GLN A 252 7.30 -8.50 9.21
CA GLN A 252 8.12 -7.91 10.25
C GLN A 252 9.58 -8.33 10.07
N SER A 253 10.51 -7.38 10.12
CA SER A 253 11.94 -7.68 10.09
C SER A 253 12.35 -8.58 11.27
N VAL A 254 13.15 -9.60 10.98
CA VAL A 254 13.77 -10.48 11.97
C VAL A 254 15.19 -10.00 12.25
N ASP A 255 15.88 -9.65 11.18
CA ASP A 255 17.22 -9.09 11.20
C ASP A 255 17.43 -8.17 9.99
N LYS A 256 18.66 -7.82 9.68
CA LYS A 256 19.01 -6.95 8.55
C LYS A 256 18.62 -7.53 7.18
N TYR A 257 18.58 -8.84 7.05
CA TYR A 257 18.46 -9.53 5.77
C TYR A 257 17.19 -10.35 5.62
N ASN A 258 16.44 -10.53 6.72
CA ASN A 258 15.30 -11.40 6.74
C ASN A 258 14.08 -10.72 7.39
N PHE A 259 12.91 -11.02 6.85
CA PHE A 259 11.63 -10.68 7.44
C PHE A 259 10.74 -11.92 7.50
N LYS A 260 9.83 -11.96 8.46
CA LYS A 260 8.81 -12.99 8.59
C LYS A 260 7.44 -12.42 8.26
N VAL A 261 6.61 -13.23 7.62
CA VAL A 261 5.20 -12.91 7.39
C VAL A 261 4.34 -13.83 8.23
N SER A 262 3.44 -13.23 9.00
CA SER A 262 2.42 -13.94 9.76
C SER A 262 1.06 -13.69 9.14
N ASN A 263 0.31 -14.75 8.86
CA ASN A 263 -1.06 -14.69 8.38
C ASN A 263 -2.01 -15.03 9.52
N TYR A 264 -3.05 -14.23 9.69
CA TYR A 264 -4.08 -14.45 10.69
C TYR A 264 -5.40 -14.86 10.04
N ILE A 265 -6.18 -15.65 10.73
CA ILE A 265 -7.51 -16.11 10.33
C ILE A 265 -8.49 -15.97 11.51
N THR A 266 -9.77 -16.26 11.26
CA THR A 266 -10.82 -16.19 12.29
C THR A 266 -10.86 -14.79 12.92
N ASN A 267 -10.94 -13.76 12.05
CA ASN A 267 -10.96 -12.34 12.46
C ASN A 267 -9.82 -12.00 13.45
N ASN A 268 -8.60 -12.45 13.15
CA ASN A 268 -7.38 -12.26 13.95
C ASN A 268 -7.28 -13.07 15.25
N GLU A 269 -8.22 -13.93 15.55
CA GLU A 269 -8.16 -14.79 16.75
C GLU A 269 -7.06 -15.87 16.65
N LYS A 270 -6.73 -16.30 15.43
CA LYS A 270 -5.77 -17.38 15.20
C LYS A 270 -4.70 -17.01 14.20
N LYS A 271 -3.45 -17.25 14.57
CA LYS A 271 -2.34 -17.24 13.62
C LYS A 271 -2.32 -18.55 12.85
N ASP A 272 -2.46 -18.48 11.51
CA ASP A 272 -2.50 -19.65 10.64
C ASP A 272 -1.11 -20.11 10.22
N SER A 273 -0.29 -19.16 9.72
CA SER A 273 1.06 -19.48 9.23
C SER A 273 2.09 -18.41 9.60
N VAL A 274 3.34 -18.82 9.62
CA VAL A 274 4.50 -17.93 9.73
C VAL A 274 5.58 -18.43 8.78
N GLU A 275 6.00 -17.59 7.85
CA GLU A 275 7.06 -17.88 6.90
C GLU A 275 8.14 -16.81 6.94
N THR A 276 9.40 -17.20 6.68
CA THR A 276 10.55 -16.29 6.67
C THR A 276 11.06 -16.12 5.25
N PHE A 277 11.37 -14.89 4.88
CA PHE A 277 11.87 -14.50 3.57
C PHE A 277 13.17 -13.71 3.69
N THR A 278 14.05 -13.87 2.72
CA THR A 278 15.23 -13.02 2.59
C THR A 278 14.88 -11.82 1.72
N ASN A 279 15.09 -10.61 2.24
CA ASN A 279 14.85 -9.37 1.51
C ASN A 279 15.85 -9.20 0.35
N LYS A 280 15.46 -8.43 -0.66
CA LYS A 280 16.28 -8.16 -1.84
C LYS A 280 17.38 -7.14 -1.56
N THR A 281 17.01 -6.07 -0.86
CA THR A 281 17.90 -4.96 -0.52
C THR A 281 17.64 -4.52 0.91
N TYR A 282 18.64 -3.86 1.48
CA TYR A 282 18.52 -3.26 2.80
C TYR A 282 19.03 -1.83 2.73
N TYR A 283 18.17 -0.90 3.15
CA TYR A 283 18.52 0.52 3.27
C TYR A 283 18.62 0.91 4.74
N THR A 284 19.70 1.61 5.08
CA THR A 284 19.82 2.31 6.36
C THR A 284 19.41 3.77 6.15
N GLN A 285 18.72 4.35 7.11
CA GLN A 285 18.73 5.81 7.27
C GLN A 285 20.09 6.14 7.91
N ASP A 286 21.02 6.66 7.13
CA ASP A 286 22.21 7.31 7.63
C ASP A 286 21.92 8.79 7.89
#